data_83d4820df4499e1b81045f35f9a4bb71
#
_entry.id   83d4820df4499e1b81045f35f9a4bb71
#
_cell.length_a   1.000
_cell.length_b   1.000
_cell.length_c   1.000
_cell.angle_alpha   90.00
_cell.angle_beta   90.00
_cell.angle_gamma   90.00
#
_symmetry.space_group_name_H-M   'P 1'
#
loop_
_entity.id
_entity.type
_entity.pdbx_description
1 polymer ?
#
loop_
_entity_poly.entity_id
_entity_poly.type
_entity_poly.pdbx_seq_one_letter_code
_entity_poly.pdbx_strand_id
1 'polypeptide(L)'
;MTTPNLRGLLFQHPSYVAASSRVDDVVRRTLEGEQIILPLCGPSRVGKTFATLPAQQKFPRRQEGSRRIVPWLYIKMSQAPSLSSLPRGILNAVGMSAWARKGNPEVLTGWARDAVHRTGVTFLVIDEFHHYAEAGAKASVRDAANAVKNFVDETGLSCIFTGLPTMTSLFEDDDQLDARAHAAYHFLPYIWIVKRQRQEFEEVLDSIVTHLRSAGFDVDLPDAFALRMYISSAGRIGLVVKLMNEACDLARKSMHIDPSVLAKAHEQAMRGETDGPNPFRMVVSDADALASFSKTMLKSTYSWEFMAKAVRQQGGSNEDAARFINKEQERATKNAKGKYGC
;
A
#
# COMPACT_ATOMS: atom_id res chain seq x y z
N MET A 1 -1.25 25.44 -20.80
CA MET A 1 -0.47 25.05 -19.61
C MET A 1 -0.89 23.65 -19.23
N THR A 2 0.04 22.73 -19.05
CA THR A 2 -0.24 21.38 -18.54
C THR A 2 -0.54 21.45 -17.05
N THR A 3 -1.67 20.90 -16.62
CA THR A 3 -2.03 20.79 -15.19
C THR A 3 -0.91 20.06 -14.46
N PRO A 4 -0.41 20.56 -13.30
CA PRO A 4 0.62 19.87 -12.55
C PRO A 4 0.10 18.50 -12.15
N ASN A 5 0.82 17.45 -12.55
CA ASN A 5 0.48 16.09 -12.21
C ASN A 5 1.21 15.69 -10.92
N LEU A 6 0.54 15.83 -9.80
CA LEU A 6 1.08 15.44 -8.50
C LEU A 6 1.39 13.92 -8.39
N ARG A 7 0.83 13.09 -9.29
CA ARG A 7 1.10 11.62 -9.30
C ARG A 7 2.54 11.28 -9.65
N GLY A 8 3.23 12.16 -10.38
CA GLY A 8 4.65 12.01 -10.70
C GLY A 8 5.58 12.54 -9.61
N LEU A 9 5.05 13.24 -8.63
CA LEU A 9 5.84 13.79 -7.52
C LEU A 9 5.92 12.77 -6.40
N LEU A 10 7.15 12.47 -6.02
CA LEU A 10 7.44 11.63 -4.87
C LEU A 10 7.63 12.54 -3.65
N PHE A 11 6.60 12.65 -2.83
CA PHE A 11 6.73 13.35 -1.55
C PHE A 11 7.49 12.48 -0.57
N GLN A 12 8.75 12.85 -0.29
CA GLN A 12 9.62 12.16 0.66
C GLN A 12 9.21 12.50 2.10
N HIS A 13 8.14 11.91 2.58
CA HIS A 13 7.68 12.06 3.95
C HIS A 13 8.22 10.92 4.85
N PRO A 14 8.33 11.12 6.19
CA PRO A 14 9.00 10.17 7.08
C PRO A 14 8.53 8.72 6.96
N SER A 15 7.22 8.48 6.91
CA SER A 15 6.66 7.13 6.77
C SER A 15 7.03 6.47 5.43
N TYR A 16 7.11 7.26 4.35
CA TYR A 16 7.58 6.78 3.04
C TYR A 16 9.07 6.45 3.09
N VAL A 17 9.90 7.34 3.65
CA VAL A 17 11.35 7.12 3.78
C VAL A 17 11.63 5.86 4.58
N ALA A 18 10.91 5.63 5.69
CA ALA A 18 11.05 4.43 6.49
C ALA A 18 10.68 3.15 5.72
N ALA A 19 9.58 3.18 4.94
CA ALA A 19 9.18 2.04 4.10
C ALA A 19 10.19 1.78 2.97
N SER A 20 10.67 2.83 2.30
CA SER A 20 11.68 2.74 1.24
C SER A 20 13.03 2.21 1.76
N SER A 21 13.43 2.62 2.96
CA SER A 21 14.66 2.12 3.60
C SER A 21 14.61 0.60 3.85
N ARG A 22 13.43 0.03 4.12
CA ARG A 22 13.28 -1.44 4.23
C ARG A 22 13.52 -2.13 2.89
N VAL A 23 13.06 -1.52 1.81
CA VAL A 23 13.34 -2.02 0.45
C VAL A 23 14.81 -1.89 0.10
N ASP A 24 15.47 -0.77 0.44
CA ASP A 24 16.91 -0.59 0.24
C ASP A 24 17.75 -1.59 1.06
N ASP A 25 17.29 -1.97 2.26
CA ASP A 25 17.97 -3.01 3.06
C ASP A 25 17.88 -4.38 2.39
N VAL A 26 16.73 -4.75 1.80
CA VAL A 26 16.61 -5.95 0.97
C VAL A 26 17.59 -5.91 -0.19
N VAL A 27 17.67 -4.78 -0.89
CA VAL A 27 18.60 -4.62 -2.03
C VAL A 27 20.05 -4.81 -1.58
N ARG A 28 20.48 -4.14 -0.51
CA ARG A 28 21.84 -4.23 0.01
C ARG A 28 22.20 -5.67 0.36
N ARG A 29 21.39 -6.34 1.17
CA ARG A 29 21.65 -7.71 1.61
C ARG A 29 21.62 -8.72 0.47
N THR A 30 20.73 -8.53 -0.51
CA THR A 30 20.72 -9.38 -1.71
C THR A 30 22.00 -9.26 -2.52
N LEU A 31 22.54 -8.04 -2.65
CA LEU A 31 23.81 -7.82 -3.34
C LEU A 31 25.01 -8.40 -2.54
N GLU A 32 24.87 -8.58 -1.24
CA GLU A 32 25.80 -9.28 -0.34
C GLU A 32 25.66 -10.83 -0.41
N GLY A 33 24.71 -11.33 -1.22
CA GLY A 33 24.52 -12.77 -1.46
C GLY A 33 23.42 -13.42 -0.61
N GLU A 34 22.65 -12.63 0.15
CA GLU A 34 21.53 -13.17 0.92
C GLU A 34 20.25 -13.25 0.10
N GLN A 35 19.43 -14.26 0.36
CA GLN A 35 18.07 -14.36 -0.17
C GLN A 35 17.08 -13.82 0.86
N ILE A 36 16.35 -12.75 0.53
CA ILE A 36 15.49 -12.03 1.46
C ILE A 36 14.05 -12.04 0.98
N ILE A 37 13.12 -12.28 1.91
CA ILE A 37 11.69 -12.11 1.72
C ILE A 37 11.23 -10.97 2.63
N LEU A 38 10.65 -9.89 2.06
CA LEU A 38 10.09 -8.76 2.79
C LEU A 38 8.58 -8.67 2.57
N PRO A 39 7.75 -9.01 3.57
CA PRO A 39 6.33 -8.65 3.57
C PRO A 39 6.16 -7.17 3.91
N LEU A 40 5.61 -6.38 2.98
CA LEU A 40 5.29 -4.96 3.13
C LEU A 40 3.77 -4.78 3.19
N CYS A 41 3.22 -4.79 4.40
CA CYS A 41 1.79 -4.72 4.68
C CYS A 41 1.28 -3.28 4.81
N GLY A 42 0.02 -3.06 4.48
CA GLY A 42 -0.63 -1.77 4.75
C GLY A 42 -1.95 -1.61 4.00
N PRO A 43 -2.79 -0.67 4.41
CA PRO A 43 -4.02 -0.33 3.69
C PRO A 43 -3.76 0.04 2.24
N SER A 44 -4.78 -0.06 1.40
CA SER A 44 -4.69 0.46 0.04
C SER A 44 -4.40 1.97 0.04
N ARG A 45 -3.61 2.45 -0.93
CA ARG A 45 -3.27 3.86 -1.12
C ARG A 45 -2.35 4.49 -0.06
N VAL A 46 -1.70 3.72 0.81
CA VAL A 46 -0.65 4.27 1.71
C VAL A 46 0.66 4.56 0.98
N GLY A 47 0.92 3.93 -0.18
CA GLY A 47 2.14 4.14 -0.96
C GLY A 47 3.07 2.92 -1.05
N LYS A 48 2.62 1.71 -0.71
CA LYS A 48 3.45 0.49 -0.75
C LYS A 48 4.22 0.30 -2.06
N THR A 49 3.52 0.38 -3.18
CA THR A 49 4.14 0.26 -4.52
C THR A 49 5.14 1.39 -4.77
N PHE A 50 4.84 2.62 -4.32
CA PHE A 50 5.74 3.76 -4.45
C PHE A 50 7.03 3.57 -3.66
N ALA A 51 7.00 2.92 -2.50
CA ALA A 51 8.18 2.65 -1.68
C ALA A 51 9.21 1.76 -2.40
N THR A 52 8.81 1.00 -3.43
CA THR A 52 9.71 0.16 -4.22
C THR A 52 10.33 0.88 -5.43
N LEU A 53 9.80 2.04 -5.83
CA LEU A 53 10.23 2.74 -7.06
C LEU A 53 11.70 3.19 -7.05
N PRO A 54 12.25 3.77 -5.96
CA PRO A 54 13.65 4.19 -5.96
C PRO A 54 14.61 3.01 -6.18
N ALA A 55 14.32 1.86 -5.56
CA ALA A 55 15.09 0.65 -5.79
C ALA A 55 14.94 0.15 -7.24
N GLN A 56 13.72 0.11 -7.76
CA GLN A 56 13.47 -0.26 -9.16
C GLN A 56 14.26 0.59 -10.15
N GLN A 57 14.38 1.89 -9.92
CA GLN A 57 15.13 2.81 -10.78
C GLN A 57 16.63 2.51 -10.82
N LYS A 58 17.19 1.92 -9.74
CA LYS A 58 18.59 1.49 -9.67
C LYS A 58 18.87 0.25 -10.55
N PHE A 59 17.83 -0.51 -10.91
CA PHE A 59 17.91 -1.76 -11.67
C PHE A 59 17.09 -1.72 -12.97
N PRO A 60 17.43 -0.84 -13.94
CA PRO A 60 16.69 -0.68 -15.16
C PRO A 60 16.78 -1.94 -16.04
N ARG A 61 15.73 -2.15 -16.82
CA ARG A 61 15.76 -3.13 -17.91
C ARG A 61 16.75 -2.68 -18.95
N ARG A 62 17.55 -3.63 -19.48
CA ARG A 62 18.55 -3.35 -20.49
C ARG A 62 18.67 -4.51 -21.49
N GLN A 63 19.30 -4.23 -22.63
CA GLN A 63 19.61 -5.21 -23.65
C GLN A 63 21.11 -5.42 -23.66
N GLU A 64 21.56 -6.68 -23.54
CA GLU A 64 22.96 -7.08 -23.65
C GLU A 64 23.13 -8.05 -24.82
N GLY A 65 23.51 -7.53 -25.97
CA GLY A 65 23.52 -8.29 -27.25
C GLY A 65 22.10 -8.77 -27.60
N SER A 66 21.93 -10.09 -27.75
CA SER A 66 20.61 -10.71 -27.99
C SER A 66 19.83 -10.99 -26.67
N ARG A 67 20.46 -10.80 -25.52
CA ARG A 67 19.88 -11.12 -24.21
C ARG A 67 19.18 -9.91 -23.60
N ARG A 68 17.90 -10.06 -23.24
CA ARG A 68 17.15 -9.08 -22.45
C ARG A 68 17.45 -9.31 -20.96
N ILE A 69 17.86 -8.28 -20.26
CA ILE A 69 18.15 -8.30 -18.82
C ILE A 69 17.07 -7.52 -18.07
N VAL A 70 16.47 -8.14 -17.07
CA VAL A 70 15.37 -7.61 -16.25
C VAL A 70 15.65 -7.85 -14.77
N PRO A 71 16.60 -7.12 -14.14
CA PRO A 71 17.03 -7.41 -12.77
C PRO A 71 15.90 -7.21 -11.74
N TRP A 72 15.02 -6.25 -11.98
CA TRP A 72 13.87 -5.94 -11.14
C TRP A 72 12.57 -6.29 -11.86
N LEU A 73 11.84 -7.27 -11.33
CA LEU A 73 10.59 -7.73 -11.89
C LEU A 73 9.43 -7.35 -10.97
N TYR A 74 8.47 -6.61 -11.48
CA TYR A 74 7.23 -6.26 -10.79
C TYR A 74 6.05 -6.99 -11.44
N ILE A 75 5.24 -7.64 -10.62
CA ILE A 75 3.97 -8.26 -11.01
C ILE A 75 2.87 -7.86 -10.02
N LYS A 76 1.65 -7.77 -10.52
CA LYS A 76 0.46 -7.50 -9.70
C LYS A 76 -0.46 -8.70 -9.75
N MET A 77 -0.85 -9.22 -8.59
CA MET A 77 -1.84 -10.31 -8.53
C MET A 77 -3.23 -9.80 -8.90
N SER A 78 -3.94 -10.62 -9.67
CA SER A 78 -5.36 -10.42 -9.93
C SER A 78 -6.19 -10.92 -8.75
N GLN A 79 -7.45 -10.48 -8.68
CA GLN A 79 -8.43 -11.07 -7.77
C GLN A 79 -8.64 -12.56 -8.08
N ALA A 80 -8.91 -13.36 -7.06
CA ALA A 80 -9.13 -14.81 -7.17
C ALA A 80 -8.01 -15.56 -7.94
N PRO A 81 -6.74 -15.46 -7.51
CA PRO A 81 -5.62 -16.08 -8.20
C PRO A 81 -5.67 -17.60 -8.10
N SER A 82 -5.11 -18.25 -9.12
CA SER A 82 -4.84 -19.70 -9.17
C SER A 82 -3.34 -19.97 -9.04
N LEU A 83 -2.93 -21.22 -8.93
CA LEU A 83 -1.51 -21.62 -8.93
C LEU A 83 -0.77 -21.18 -10.21
N SER A 84 -1.48 -21.03 -11.34
CA SER A 84 -0.92 -20.49 -12.59
C SER A 84 -0.73 -18.99 -12.60
N SER A 85 -1.29 -18.24 -11.64
CA SER A 85 -1.29 -16.76 -11.70
C SER A 85 0.11 -16.17 -11.53
N LEU A 86 0.90 -16.71 -10.59
CA LEU A 86 2.28 -16.29 -10.38
C LEU A 86 3.17 -16.55 -11.62
N PRO A 87 3.30 -17.78 -12.14
CA PRO A 87 4.16 -18.03 -13.28
C PRO A 87 3.68 -17.30 -14.55
N ARG A 88 2.39 -17.12 -14.76
CA ARG A 88 1.85 -16.30 -15.87
C ARG A 88 2.23 -14.83 -15.72
N GLY A 89 2.14 -14.31 -14.51
CA GLY A 89 2.54 -12.93 -14.20
C GLY A 89 4.01 -12.70 -14.53
N ILE A 90 4.88 -13.61 -14.12
CA ILE A 90 6.32 -13.57 -14.40
C ILE A 90 6.59 -13.61 -15.91
N LEU A 91 6.03 -14.60 -16.62
CA LEU A 91 6.20 -14.74 -18.09
C LEU A 91 5.73 -13.49 -18.84
N ASN A 92 4.59 -12.92 -18.47
CA ASN A 92 4.10 -11.67 -19.06
C ASN A 92 5.06 -10.50 -18.79
N ALA A 93 5.54 -10.37 -17.56
CA ALA A 93 6.39 -9.26 -17.15
C ALA A 93 7.80 -9.30 -17.78
N VAL A 94 8.32 -10.48 -18.08
CA VAL A 94 9.58 -10.62 -18.86
C VAL A 94 9.38 -10.53 -20.38
N GLY A 95 8.13 -10.43 -20.86
CA GLY A 95 7.80 -10.27 -22.30
C GLY A 95 7.52 -11.58 -23.05
N MET A 96 7.26 -12.69 -22.33
CA MET A 96 6.94 -14.01 -22.89
C MET A 96 5.42 -14.30 -22.85
N SER A 97 4.58 -13.34 -23.23
CA SER A 97 3.11 -13.43 -23.10
C SER A 97 2.50 -14.56 -23.95
N ALA A 98 3.12 -14.95 -25.04
CA ALA A 98 2.65 -16.07 -25.86
C ALA A 98 2.76 -17.42 -25.09
N TRP A 99 3.79 -17.58 -24.28
CA TRP A 99 4.03 -18.75 -23.43
C TRP A 99 3.08 -18.74 -22.22
N ALA A 100 2.81 -17.58 -21.64
CA ALA A 100 1.91 -17.42 -20.51
C ALA A 100 0.47 -17.90 -20.79
N ARG A 101 0.07 -18.05 -22.06
CA ARG A 101 -1.27 -18.53 -22.45
C ARG A 101 -1.38 -20.06 -22.54
N LYS A 102 -0.26 -20.77 -22.54
CA LYS A 102 -0.19 -22.22 -22.77
C LYS A 102 0.33 -22.95 -21.54
N GLY A 103 -0.11 -24.17 -21.34
CA GLY A 103 0.41 -25.04 -20.28
C GLY A 103 -0.43 -25.06 -18.98
N ASN A 104 -0.24 -26.17 -18.28
CA ASN A 104 -0.74 -26.36 -16.90
C ASN A 104 0.16 -25.63 -15.89
N PRO A 105 -0.18 -25.55 -14.60
CA PRO A 105 0.61 -24.84 -13.60
C PRO A 105 2.08 -25.26 -13.53
N GLU A 106 2.38 -26.56 -13.63
CA GLU A 106 3.76 -27.11 -13.55
C GLU A 106 4.61 -26.67 -14.73
N VAL A 107 4.09 -26.79 -15.95
CA VAL A 107 4.77 -26.34 -17.18
C VAL A 107 5.02 -24.85 -17.15
N LEU A 108 4.03 -24.06 -16.73
CA LEU A 108 4.17 -22.61 -16.60
C LEU A 108 5.23 -22.23 -15.56
N THR A 109 5.29 -22.94 -14.44
CA THR A 109 6.30 -22.73 -13.39
C THR A 109 7.70 -23.04 -13.91
N GLY A 110 7.90 -24.13 -14.64
CA GLY A 110 9.15 -24.46 -15.30
C GLY A 110 9.61 -23.36 -16.27
N TRP A 111 8.71 -22.91 -17.13
CA TRP A 111 9.04 -21.82 -18.07
C TRP A 111 9.32 -20.48 -17.38
N ALA A 112 8.60 -20.16 -16.29
CA ALA A 112 8.83 -18.94 -15.53
C ALA A 112 10.21 -18.97 -14.84
N ARG A 113 10.63 -20.13 -14.30
CA ARG A 113 11.96 -20.35 -13.71
C ARG A 113 13.05 -20.14 -14.75
N ASP A 114 12.92 -20.80 -15.91
CA ASP A 114 13.88 -20.63 -17.00
C ASP A 114 13.95 -19.17 -17.49
N ALA A 115 12.83 -18.49 -17.56
CA ALA A 115 12.75 -17.10 -17.96
C ALA A 115 13.45 -16.17 -16.95
N VAL A 116 13.26 -16.39 -15.65
CA VAL A 116 13.95 -15.67 -14.56
C VAL A 116 15.47 -15.81 -14.70
N HIS A 117 15.98 -17.03 -14.84
CA HIS A 117 17.41 -17.27 -14.99
C HIS A 117 17.98 -16.65 -16.28
N ARG A 118 17.26 -16.83 -17.40
CA ARG A 118 17.72 -16.28 -18.68
C ARG A 118 17.70 -14.75 -18.74
N THR A 119 16.77 -14.11 -18.05
CA THR A 119 16.66 -12.64 -18.04
C THR A 119 17.41 -12.00 -16.85
N GLY A 120 18.04 -12.79 -15.98
CA GLY A 120 18.83 -12.29 -14.85
C GLY A 120 17.99 -11.51 -13.85
N VAL A 121 16.78 -11.98 -13.56
CA VAL A 121 15.96 -11.42 -12.48
C VAL A 121 16.66 -11.67 -11.15
N THR A 122 16.79 -10.65 -10.33
CA THR A 122 17.36 -10.71 -8.97
C THR A 122 16.31 -10.38 -7.91
N PHE A 123 15.46 -9.40 -8.23
CA PHE A 123 14.38 -8.94 -7.34
C PHE A 123 13.01 -9.18 -7.96
N LEU A 124 12.12 -9.80 -7.18
CA LEU A 124 10.73 -10.01 -7.55
C LEU A 124 9.81 -9.26 -6.60
N VAL A 125 9.06 -8.30 -7.12
CA VAL A 125 8.01 -7.58 -6.38
C VAL A 125 6.66 -8.14 -6.79
N ILE A 126 5.89 -8.64 -5.81
CA ILE A 126 4.54 -9.17 -6.01
C ILE A 126 3.56 -8.26 -5.28
N ASP A 127 2.82 -7.46 -6.04
CA ASP A 127 1.82 -6.54 -5.49
C ASP A 127 0.44 -7.20 -5.37
N GLU A 128 -0.35 -6.77 -4.38
CA GLU A 128 -1.66 -7.31 -4.01
C GLU A 128 -1.62 -8.82 -3.69
N PHE A 129 -0.53 -9.26 -3.06
CA PHE A 129 -0.29 -10.69 -2.76
C PHE A 129 -1.35 -11.30 -1.83
N HIS A 130 -2.00 -10.47 -1.00
CA HIS A 130 -3.09 -10.87 -0.10
C HIS A 130 -4.28 -11.53 -0.83
N HIS A 131 -4.44 -11.34 -2.13
CA HIS A 131 -5.51 -12.02 -2.88
C HIS A 131 -5.43 -13.55 -2.83
N TYR A 132 -4.26 -14.12 -2.56
CA TYR A 132 -4.14 -15.56 -2.31
C TYR A 132 -4.74 -15.99 -0.97
N ALA A 133 -4.82 -15.10 0.01
CA ALA A 133 -5.41 -15.36 1.32
C ALA A 133 -6.90 -14.98 1.42
N GLU A 134 -7.49 -14.39 0.36
CA GLU A 134 -8.89 -13.97 0.35
C GLU A 134 -9.85 -15.10 -0.03
N ALA A 135 -11.07 -15.01 0.49
CA ALA A 135 -12.17 -15.88 0.07
C ALA A 135 -12.43 -15.73 -1.44
N GLY A 136 -12.48 -16.85 -2.15
CA GLY A 136 -12.64 -16.86 -3.60
C GLY A 136 -11.33 -17.06 -4.39
N ALA A 137 -10.18 -17.11 -3.74
CA ALA A 137 -8.96 -17.59 -4.38
C ALA A 137 -9.20 -19.02 -4.90
N LYS A 138 -8.71 -19.31 -6.11
CA LYS A 138 -8.85 -20.64 -6.74
C LYS A 138 -7.81 -21.64 -6.24
N ALA A 139 -6.78 -21.18 -5.58
CA ALA A 139 -5.80 -21.97 -4.86
C ALA A 139 -6.09 -21.89 -3.36
N SER A 140 -5.84 -22.96 -2.61
CA SER A 140 -5.84 -22.88 -1.16
C SER A 140 -4.67 -22.01 -0.70
N VAL A 141 -4.78 -21.40 0.50
CA VAL A 141 -3.70 -20.62 1.11
C VAL A 141 -2.41 -21.43 1.18
N ARG A 142 -2.53 -22.71 1.61
CA ARG A 142 -1.40 -23.64 1.72
C ARG A 142 -0.75 -23.96 0.36
N ASP A 143 -1.55 -24.24 -0.68
CA ASP A 143 -1.00 -24.53 -2.00
C ASP A 143 -0.31 -23.32 -2.61
N ALA A 144 -0.88 -22.13 -2.39
CA ALA A 144 -0.28 -20.87 -2.83
C ALA A 144 1.06 -20.62 -2.12
N ALA A 145 1.11 -20.79 -0.80
CA ALA A 145 2.33 -20.65 0.00
C ALA A 145 3.41 -21.62 -0.48
N ASN A 146 3.08 -22.90 -0.65
CA ASN A 146 3.99 -23.92 -1.17
C ASN A 146 4.50 -23.59 -2.58
N ALA A 147 3.64 -23.15 -3.48
CA ALA A 147 4.03 -22.80 -4.85
C ALA A 147 5.01 -21.61 -4.87
N VAL A 148 4.76 -20.60 -4.06
CA VAL A 148 5.65 -19.42 -3.92
C VAL A 148 6.99 -19.85 -3.32
N LYS A 149 6.97 -20.60 -2.22
CA LYS A 149 8.17 -21.12 -1.55
C LYS A 149 9.05 -21.89 -2.52
N ASN A 150 8.49 -22.92 -3.18
CA ASN A 150 9.24 -23.74 -4.11
C ASN A 150 9.84 -22.88 -5.23
N PHE A 151 9.09 -21.92 -5.76
CA PHE A 151 9.56 -21.03 -6.80
C PHE A 151 10.74 -20.14 -6.32
N VAL A 152 10.62 -19.57 -5.12
CA VAL A 152 11.66 -18.73 -4.51
C VAL A 152 12.91 -19.54 -4.20
N ASP A 153 12.76 -20.76 -3.66
CA ASP A 153 13.85 -21.67 -3.34
C ASP A 153 14.65 -22.10 -4.58
N GLU A 154 13.93 -22.46 -5.64
CA GLU A 154 14.52 -22.92 -6.89
C GLU A 154 15.18 -21.82 -7.71
N THR A 155 14.72 -20.58 -7.54
CA THR A 155 15.24 -19.41 -8.32
C THR A 155 16.26 -18.57 -7.56
N GLY A 156 16.32 -18.66 -6.23
CA GLY A 156 17.20 -17.84 -5.39
C GLY A 156 16.85 -16.36 -5.36
N LEU A 157 15.64 -15.98 -5.78
CA LEU A 157 15.21 -14.58 -5.84
C LEU A 157 14.99 -13.99 -4.45
N SER A 158 15.37 -12.73 -4.28
CA SER A 158 14.82 -11.92 -3.19
C SER A 158 13.47 -11.34 -3.58
N CYS A 159 12.52 -11.41 -2.65
CA CYS A 159 11.13 -11.09 -2.92
C CYS A 159 10.61 -9.99 -1.99
N ILE A 160 9.81 -9.08 -2.55
CA ILE A 160 9.05 -8.09 -1.80
C ILE A 160 7.57 -8.34 -2.09
N PHE A 161 6.83 -8.73 -1.06
CA PHE A 161 5.39 -8.96 -1.16
C PHE A 161 4.66 -7.76 -0.62
N THR A 162 3.80 -7.13 -1.43
CA THR A 162 3.00 -6.01 -0.97
C THR A 162 1.52 -6.38 -0.92
N GLY A 163 0.81 -5.94 0.13
CA GLY A 163 -0.61 -6.29 0.27
C GLY A 163 -1.22 -5.85 1.59
N LEU A 164 -2.38 -6.43 1.91
CA LEU A 164 -3.03 -6.33 3.22
C LEU A 164 -2.37 -7.30 4.22
N PRO A 165 -2.54 -7.08 5.53
CA PRO A 165 -1.97 -7.97 6.56
C PRO A 165 -2.35 -9.44 6.42
N THR A 166 -3.53 -9.74 5.86
CA THR A 166 -3.96 -11.13 5.60
C THR A 166 -2.95 -11.96 4.80
N MET A 167 -2.05 -11.31 4.06
CA MET A 167 -1.00 -12.05 3.36
C MET A 167 0.01 -12.70 4.30
N THR A 168 0.13 -12.27 5.57
CA THR A 168 1.10 -12.87 6.50
C THR A 168 0.78 -14.31 6.82
N SER A 169 -0.51 -14.71 6.77
CA SER A 169 -0.88 -16.11 6.95
C SER A 169 -0.26 -17.07 5.91
N LEU A 170 0.15 -16.53 4.75
CA LEU A 170 0.85 -17.33 3.73
C LEU A 170 2.29 -17.67 4.14
N PHE A 171 2.84 -16.95 5.11
CA PHE A 171 4.20 -17.16 5.65
C PHE A 171 4.16 -17.93 6.97
N GLU A 172 3.16 -17.68 7.83
CA GLU A 172 3.02 -18.25 9.17
C GLU A 172 2.75 -19.77 9.17
N ASP A 173 2.14 -20.29 8.09
CA ASP A 173 1.84 -21.72 7.93
C ASP A 173 3.05 -22.56 7.45
N ASP A 174 4.22 -21.96 7.24
CA ASP A 174 5.43 -22.63 6.74
C ASP A 174 6.70 -22.14 7.43
N ASP A 175 7.24 -22.97 8.35
CA ASP A 175 8.47 -22.67 9.14
C ASP A 175 9.68 -22.28 8.28
N GLN A 176 9.77 -22.75 7.02
CA GLN A 176 10.89 -22.45 6.15
C GLN A 176 10.74 -21.11 5.41
N LEU A 177 9.49 -20.70 5.07
CA LEU A 177 9.21 -19.37 4.59
C LEU A 177 9.38 -18.34 5.71
N ASP A 178 8.89 -18.66 6.91
CA ASP A 178 9.02 -17.78 8.08
C ASP A 178 10.50 -17.55 8.44
N ALA A 179 11.35 -18.58 8.39
CA ALA A 179 12.76 -18.45 8.66
C ALA A 179 13.52 -17.51 7.68
N ARG A 180 13.01 -17.33 6.46
CA ARG A 180 13.60 -16.42 5.43
C ARG A 180 12.87 -15.10 5.33
N ALA A 181 11.63 -15.04 5.83
CA ALA A 181 10.86 -13.82 5.84
C ALA A 181 11.35 -12.89 6.96
N HIS A 182 11.68 -11.67 6.60
CA HIS A 182 11.79 -10.63 7.60
C HIS A 182 10.44 -10.39 8.25
N ALA A 183 10.46 -9.94 9.51
CA ALA A 183 9.25 -9.49 10.17
C ALA A 183 8.49 -8.52 9.27
N ALA A 184 7.19 -8.75 9.10
CA ALA A 184 6.36 -7.94 8.23
C ALA A 184 6.46 -6.45 8.60
N TYR A 185 6.78 -5.62 7.62
CA TYR A 185 6.79 -4.17 7.81
C TYR A 185 5.40 -3.61 7.52
N HIS A 186 4.82 -2.91 8.49
CA HIS A 186 3.51 -2.30 8.36
C HIS A 186 3.65 -0.82 7.96
N PHE A 187 3.42 -0.52 6.70
CA PHE A 187 3.34 0.85 6.19
C PHE A 187 1.94 1.39 6.46
N LEU A 188 1.80 2.10 7.58
CA LEU A 188 0.54 2.59 8.09
C LEU A 188 0.21 4.01 7.60
N PRO A 189 -1.08 4.38 7.54
CA PRO A 189 -1.50 5.77 7.42
C PRO A 189 -0.98 6.60 8.60
N TYR A 190 -0.88 7.91 8.42
CA TYR A 190 -0.64 8.81 9.54
C TYR A 190 -1.71 8.67 10.61
N ILE A 191 -1.33 8.80 11.88
CA ILE A 191 -2.24 8.67 13.04
C ILE A 191 -2.49 10.06 13.63
N TRP A 192 -3.67 10.62 13.40
CA TRP A 192 -4.01 12.00 13.76
C TRP A 192 -3.82 12.34 15.23
N ILE A 193 -4.20 11.43 16.14
CA ILE A 193 -4.08 11.63 17.59
C ILE A 193 -2.64 11.63 18.09
N VAL A 194 -1.69 11.12 17.32
CA VAL A 194 -0.25 11.18 17.61
C VAL A 194 0.30 12.50 17.12
N LYS A 195 0.62 13.42 18.04
CA LYS A 195 1.02 14.79 17.73
C LYS A 195 2.11 14.88 16.65
N ARG A 196 3.17 14.07 16.77
CA ARG A 196 4.27 14.04 15.80
C ARG A 196 3.77 13.66 14.41
N GLN A 197 2.96 12.60 14.30
CA GLN A 197 2.45 12.13 13.02
C GLN A 197 1.45 13.11 12.39
N ARG A 198 0.68 13.81 13.20
CA ARG A 198 -0.16 14.89 12.71
C ARG A 198 0.66 16.02 12.11
N GLN A 199 1.74 16.46 12.79
CA GLN A 199 2.64 17.47 12.26
C GLN A 199 3.31 17.04 10.94
N GLU A 200 3.81 15.82 10.86
CA GLU A 200 4.37 15.25 9.63
C GLU A 200 3.33 15.23 8.48
N PHE A 201 2.06 14.92 8.78
CA PHE A 201 0.98 14.96 7.79
C PHE A 201 0.67 16.38 7.33
N GLU A 202 0.64 17.36 8.25
CA GLU A 202 0.46 18.78 7.95
C GLU A 202 1.61 19.31 7.06
N GLU A 203 2.86 18.96 7.33
CA GLU A 203 4.02 19.32 6.51
C GLU A 203 3.91 18.76 5.07
N VAL A 204 3.38 17.55 4.90
CA VAL A 204 3.12 17.01 3.55
C VAL A 204 2.08 17.84 2.82
N LEU A 205 1.00 18.25 3.51
CA LEU A 205 -0.03 19.10 2.91
C LEU A 205 0.53 20.47 2.51
N ASP A 206 1.33 21.08 3.36
CA ASP A 206 1.98 22.37 3.09
C ASP A 206 2.91 22.26 1.88
N SER A 207 3.65 21.16 1.76
CA SER A 207 4.50 20.89 0.59
C SER A 207 3.68 20.78 -0.70
N ILE A 208 2.52 20.12 -0.66
CA ILE A 208 1.60 20.01 -1.80
C ILE A 208 1.05 21.40 -2.18
N VAL A 209 0.55 22.15 -1.20
CA VAL A 209 -0.01 23.49 -1.43
C VAL A 209 1.04 24.44 -1.98
N THR A 210 2.25 24.42 -1.44
CA THR A 210 3.39 25.21 -1.92
C THR A 210 3.72 24.87 -3.37
N HIS A 211 3.74 23.58 -3.72
CA HIS A 211 3.96 23.14 -5.09
C HIS A 211 2.86 23.66 -6.04
N LEU A 212 1.59 23.59 -5.63
CA LEU A 212 0.48 24.12 -6.45
C LEU A 212 0.56 25.63 -6.65
N ARG A 213 0.89 26.37 -5.59
CA ARG A 213 1.11 27.84 -5.69
C ARG A 213 2.27 28.17 -6.63
N SER A 214 3.36 27.42 -6.56
CA SER A 214 4.50 27.60 -7.48
C SER A 214 4.15 27.25 -8.93
N ALA A 215 3.17 26.38 -9.14
CA ALA A 215 2.62 26.06 -10.46
C ALA A 215 1.57 27.06 -10.97
N GLY A 216 1.32 28.15 -10.21
CA GLY A 216 0.43 29.25 -10.59
C GLY A 216 -1.01 29.12 -10.11
N PHE A 217 -1.34 28.13 -9.27
CA PHE A 217 -2.66 28.07 -8.66
C PHE A 217 -2.77 29.06 -7.50
N ASP A 218 -3.85 29.82 -7.48
CA ASP A 218 -4.33 30.50 -6.30
C ASP A 218 -5.09 29.51 -5.42
N VAL A 219 -4.64 29.32 -4.18
CA VAL A 219 -5.19 28.28 -3.29
C VAL A 219 -5.70 28.96 -2.02
N ASP A 220 -7.02 28.98 -1.90
CA ASP A 220 -7.77 29.42 -0.72
C ASP A 220 -8.19 28.18 0.10
N LEU A 221 -7.65 28.07 1.32
CA LEU A 221 -7.85 26.89 2.17
C LEU A 221 -8.98 27.12 3.18
N PRO A 222 -9.89 26.16 3.39
CA PRO A 222 -10.91 26.25 4.42
C PRO A 222 -10.30 26.15 5.83
N ASP A 223 -11.04 26.63 6.81
CA ASP A 223 -10.73 26.37 8.23
C ASP A 223 -10.56 24.87 8.48
N ALA A 224 -9.61 24.53 9.37
CA ALA A 224 -9.26 23.15 9.69
C ALA A 224 -8.92 22.28 8.44
N PHE A 225 -8.26 22.87 7.43
CA PHE A 225 -7.93 22.20 6.17
C PHE A 225 -7.24 20.85 6.39
N ALA A 226 -6.22 20.80 7.24
CA ALA A 226 -5.48 19.57 7.51
C ALA A 226 -6.36 18.47 8.08
N LEU A 227 -7.27 18.81 9.01
CA LEU A 227 -8.22 17.87 9.58
C LEU A 227 -9.23 17.36 8.53
N ARG A 228 -9.73 18.24 7.66
CA ARG A 228 -10.63 17.88 6.56
C ARG A 228 -9.96 16.93 5.56
N MET A 229 -8.72 17.24 5.18
CA MET A 229 -7.89 16.39 4.32
C MET A 229 -7.61 15.04 4.99
N TYR A 230 -7.33 15.04 6.30
CA TYR A 230 -7.11 13.81 7.05
C TYR A 230 -8.37 12.93 7.07
N ILE A 231 -9.54 13.47 7.40
CA ILE A 231 -10.81 12.72 7.40
C ILE A 231 -11.09 12.15 6.01
N SER A 232 -10.85 12.93 4.95
CA SER A 232 -11.01 12.50 3.55
C SER A 232 -10.10 11.35 3.16
N SER A 233 -8.89 11.30 3.68
CA SER A 233 -7.86 10.34 3.30
C SER A 233 -7.63 9.23 4.33
N ALA A 234 -8.10 9.42 5.57
CA ALA A 234 -7.73 8.62 6.74
C ALA A 234 -6.20 8.53 6.90
N GLY A 235 -5.49 9.65 6.67
CA GLY A 235 -4.03 9.74 6.77
C GLY A 235 -3.25 9.07 5.63
N ARG A 236 -3.89 8.68 4.54
CA ARG A 236 -3.26 8.02 3.38
C ARG A 236 -2.84 9.04 2.33
N ILE A 237 -1.54 9.26 2.16
CA ILE A 237 -1.01 10.27 1.23
C ILE A 237 -1.43 10.02 -0.22
N GLY A 238 -1.54 8.77 -0.65
CA GLY A 238 -2.03 8.46 -2.00
C GLY A 238 -3.46 8.97 -2.28
N LEU A 239 -4.31 9.07 -1.25
CA LEU A 239 -5.65 9.67 -1.39
C LEU A 239 -5.61 11.21 -1.32
N VAL A 240 -4.71 11.78 -0.51
CA VAL A 240 -4.45 13.23 -0.53
C VAL A 240 -4.06 13.67 -1.94
N VAL A 241 -3.09 13.00 -2.54
CA VAL A 241 -2.65 13.27 -3.92
C VAL A 241 -3.79 13.08 -4.93
N LYS A 242 -4.61 12.03 -4.77
CA LYS A 242 -5.77 11.78 -5.64
C LYS A 242 -6.79 12.94 -5.57
N LEU A 243 -7.13 13.41 -4.37
CA LEU A 243 -8.06 14.51 -4.16
C LEU A 243 -7.51 15.83 -4.73
N MET A 244 -6.24 16.13 -4.46
CA MET A 244 -5.62 17.37 -4.94
C MET A 244 -5.44 17.40 -6.46
N ASN A 245 -5.16 16.27 -7.10
CA ASN A 245 -5.17 16.18 -8.58
C ASN A 245 -6.56 16.49 -9.14
N GLU A 246 -7.62 15.94 -8.54
CA GLU A 246 -9.00 16.23 -8.96
C GLU A 246 -9.34 17.70 -8.78
N ALA A 247 -8.91 18.32 -7.66
CA ALA A 247 -9.08 19.76 -7.44
C ALA A 247 -8.37 20.58 -8.52
N CYS A 248 -7.15 20.21 -8.91
CA CYS A 248 -6.44 20.86 -10.00
C CYS A 248 -7.15 20.71 -11.34
N ASP A 249 -7.69 19.53 -11.63
CA ASP A 249 -8.43 19.29 -12.88
C ASP A 249 -9.71 20.11 -12.95
N LEU A 250 -10.44 20.22 -11.85
CA LEU A 250 -11.64 21.07 -11.72
C LEU A 250 -11.30 22.57 -11.86
N ALA A 251 -10.17 22.99 -11.27
CA ALA A 251 -9.70 24.38 -11.29
C ALA A 251 -8.85 24.74 -12.51
N ARG A 252 -8.71 23.87 -13.51
CA ARG A 252 -7.80 24.03 -14.66
C ARG A 252 -7.98 25.35 -15.42
N LYS A 253 -9.22 25.85 -15.52
CA LYS A 253 -9.53 27.09 -16.24
C LYS A 253 -9.41 28.33 -15.37
N SER A 254 -9.85 28.25 -14.13
CA SER A 254 -9.86 29.37 -13.17
C SER A 254 -8.49 29.58 -12.53
N MET A 255 -7.65 28.55 -12.47
CA MET A 255 -6.41 28.49 -11.69
C MET A 255 -6.63 28.84 -10.21
N HIS A 256 -7.87 28.66 -9.71
CA HIS A 256 -8.26 28.99 -8.34
C HIS A 256 -8.90 27.77 -7.67
N ILE A 257 -8.31 27.34 -6.56
CA ILE A 257 -8.78 26.22 -5.72
C ILE A 257 -9.33 26.80 -4.43
N ASP A 258 -10.63 26.82 -4.29
CA ASP A 258 -11.36 27.27 -3.11
C ASP A 258 -12.02 26.11 -2.37
N PRO A 259 -12.65 26.34 -1.20
CA PRO A 259 -13.35 25.28 -0.46
C PRO A 259 -14.44 24.57 -1.27
N SER A 260 -15.10 25.24 -2.24
CA SER A 260 -16.13 24.65 -3.09
C SER A 260 -15.52 23.67 -4.11
N VAL A 261 -14.37 24.00 -4.66
CA VAL A 261 -13.60 23.11 -5.54
C VAL A 261 -13.12 21.87 -4.77
N LEU A 262 -12.61 22.04 -3.54
CA LEU A 262 -12.20 20.93 -2.70
C LEU A 262 -13.39 20.01 -2.34
N ALA A 263 -14.56 20.58 -2.04
CA ALA A 263 -15.75 19.81 -1.79
C ALA A 263 -16.19 18.97 -3.01
N LYS A 264 -16.17 19.55 -4.21
CA LYS A 264 -16.48 18.83 -5.47
C LYS A 264 -15.43 17.77 -5.78
N ALA A 265 -14.14 18.10 -5.60
CA ALA A 265 -13.04 17.14 -5.78
C ALA A 265 -13.19 15.93 -4.86
N HIS A 266 -13.59 16.13 -3.61
CA HIS A 266 -13.89 15.04 -2.69
C HIS A 266 -15.04 14.15 -3.21
N GLU A 267 -16.14 14.73 -3.67
CA GLU A 267 -17.30 13.99 -4.19
C GLU A 267 -16.95 13.11 -5.40
N GLN A 268 -16.03 13.59 -6.25
CA GLN A 268 -15.60 12.87 -7.45
C GLN A 268 -14.49 11.86 -7.16
N ALA A 269 -13.45 12.28 -6.46
CA ALA A 269 -12.26 11.47 -6.26
C ALA A 269 -12.40 10.43 -5.15
N MET A 270 -13.18 10.70 -4.08
CA MET A 270 -13.26 9.84 -2.89
C MET A 270 -14.42 8.85 -2.94
N ARG A 271 -15.23 8.84 -3.97
CA ARG A 271 -16.33 7.90 -4.13
C ARG A 271 -15.83 6.45 -4.07
N GLY A 272 -16.31 5.70 -3.08
CA GLY A 272 -15.90 4.30 -2.84
C GLY A 272 -14.56 4.11 -2.11
N GLU A 273 -13.80 5.17 -1.86
CA GLU A 273 -12.54 5.12 -1.11
C GLU A 273 -12.74 5.40 0.39
N THR A 274 -13.67 6.30 0.69
CA THR A 274 -14.08 6.65 2.05
C THR A 274 -15.60 6.65 2.13
N ASP A 275 -16.13 6.15 3.24
CA ASP A 275 -17.57 6.15 3.51
C ASP A 275 -17.83 7.21 4.59
N GLY A 276 -18.64 8.19 4.28
CA GLY A 276 -19.01 9.26 5.21
C GLY A 276 -19.44 10.53 4.49
N PRO A 277 -19.94 11.51 5.22
CA PRO A 277 -20.27 12.80 4.64
C PRO A 277 -19.01 13.53 4.17
N ASN A 278 -19.16 14.46 3.24
CA ASN A 278 -18.07 15.27 2.70
C ASN A 278 -17.48 16.19 3.78
N PRO A 279 -16.21 16.00 4.19
CA PRO A 279 -15.61 16.78 5.27
C PRO A 279 -15.50 18.29 4.94
N PHE A 280 -15.57 18.67 3.67
CA PHE A 280 -15.55 20.08 3.24
C PHE A 280 -16.93 20.76 3.33
N ARG A 281 -17.99 20.01 3.66
CA ARG A 281 -19.36 20.52 3.79
C ARG A 281 -19.95 20.36 5.19
N MET A 282 -19.15 19.94 6.18
CA MET A 282 -19.62 19.70 7.54
C MET A 282 -18.68 20.33 8.57
N VAL A 283 -19.14 20.44 9.81
CA VAL A 283 -18.28 20.69 10.97
C VAL A 283 -17.49 19.42 11.25
N VAL A 284 -16.18 19.56 11.43
CA VAL A 284 -15.24 18.45 11.61
C VAL A 284 -14.62 18.47 13.00
N SER A 285 -14.27 17.28 13.53
CA SER A 285 -13.68 17.08 14.84
C SER A 285 -12.59 16.00 14.84
N ASP A 286 -11.77 15.96 15.87
CA ASP A 286 -10.78 14.88 16.08
C ASP A 286 -11.45 13.50 16.22
N ALA A 287 -12.71 13.45 16.67
CA ALA A 287 -13.49 12.21 16.73
C ALA A 287 -13.77 11.64 15.32
N ASP A 288 -14.02 12.52 14.34
CA ASP A 288 -14.21 12.12 12.95
C ASP A 288 -12.92 11.60 12.34
N ALA A 289 -11.78 12.22 12.67
CA ALA A 289 -10.46 11.74 12.27
C ALA A 289 -10.18 10.33 12.81
N LEU A 290 -10.45 10.10 14.09
CA LEU A 290 -10.30 8.80 14.72
C LEU A 290 -11.23 7.75 14.11
N ALA A 291 -12.46 8.12 13.80
CA ALA A 291 -13.43 7.23 13.13
C ALA A 291 -12.99 6.85 11.73
N SER A 292 -12.51 7.80 10.94
CA SER A 292 -12.01 7.59 9.58
C SER A 292 -10.80 6.64 9.57
N PHE A 293 -9.83 6.86 10.46
CA PHE A 293 -8.67 5.99 10.63
C PHE A 293 -9.09 4.58 11.02
N SER A 294 -9.86 4.44 12.12
CA SER A 294 -10.30 3.14 12.63
C SER A 294 -11.03 2.32 11.58
N LYS A 295 -11.94 2.96 10.83
CA LYS A 295 -12.69 2.31 9.75
C LYS A 295 -11.78 1.81 8.65
N THR A 296 -10.80 2.62 8.24
CA THR A 296 -9.81 2.24 7.23
C THR A 296 -8.97 1.05 7.68
N MET A 297 -8.51 1.06 8.93
CA MET A 297 -7.68 -0.01 9.48
C MET A 297 -8.46 -1.32 9.61
N LEU A 298 -9.70 -1.27 10.13
CA LEU A 298 -10.56 -2.45 10.23
C LEU A 298 -10.94 -3.03 8.86
N LYS A 299 -11.24 -2.17 7.87
CA LYS A 299 -11.49 -2.59 6.49
C LYS A 299 -10.26 -3.26 5.86
N SER A 300 -9.07 -2.89 6.34
CA SER A 300 -7.79 -3.45 5.91
C SER A 300 -7.31 -4.60 6.82
N THR A 301 -8.23 -5.21 7.56
CA THR A 301 -8.03 -6.40 8.43
C THR A 301 -7.13 -6.21 9.65
N TYR A 302 -6.84 -4.98 10.03
CA TYR A 302 -6.14 -4.69 11.28
C TYR A 302 -7.10 -4.75 12.48
N SER A 303 -6.63 -5.27 13.62
CA SER A 303 -7.40 -5.30 14.87
C SER A 303 -7.30 -3.98 15.65
N TRP A 304 -8.19 -3.80 16.63
CA TRP A 304 -8.13 -2.69 17.57
C TRP A 304 -6.85 -2.73 18.42
N GLU A 305 -6.44 -3.91 18.86
CA GLU A 305 -5.20 -4.12 19.60
C GLU A 305 -3.98 -3.70 18.79
N PHE A 306 -3.95 -4.06 17.50
CA PHE A 306 -2.88 -3.63 16.60
C PHE A 306 -2.84 -2.11 16.50
N MET A 307 -3.99 -1.44 16.34
CA MET A 307 -4.05 0.03 16.30
C MET A 307 -3.54 0.67 17.59
N ALA A 308 -3.93 0.14 18.76
CA ALA A 308 -3.42 0.61 20.04
C ALA A 308 -1.89 0.44 20.16
N LYS A 309 -1.36 -0.70 19.70
CA LYS A 309 0.08 -0.96 19.65
C LYS A 309 0.79 0.02 18.72
N ALA A 310 0.23 0.24 17.53
CA ALA A 310 0.77 1.19 16.56
C ALA A 310 0.85 2.62 17.09
N VAL A 311 -0.19 3.07 17.80
CA VAL A 311 -0.18 4.39 18.48
C VAL A 311 1.00 4.51 19.43
N ARG A 312 1.22 3.52 20.31
CA ARG A 312 2.35 3.51 21.25
C ARG A 312 3.70 3.51 20.53
N GLN A 313 3.84 2.68 19.51
CA GLN A 313 5.08 2.58 18.72
C GLN A 313 5.43 3.89 17.98
N GLN A 314 4.41 4.66 17.62
CA GLN A 314 4.57 5.96 16.96
C GLN A 314 4.70 7.14 17.94
N GLY A 315 4.80 6.87 19.26
CA GLY A 315 5.00 7.89 20.28
C GLY A 315 3.72 8.54 20.79
N GLY A 316 2.56 7.92 20.58
CA GLY A 316 1.30 8.30 21.20
C GLY A 316 1.24 7.90 22.67
N SER A 317 0.37 8.55 23.44
CA SER A 317 0.18 8.28 24.87
C SER A 317 -0.58 6.97 25.11
N ASN A 318 -0.51 6.46 26.35
CA ASN A 318 -1.34 5.33 26.75
C ASN A 318 -2.85 5.65 26.71
N GLU A 319 -3.21 6.90 26.94
CA GLU A 319 -4.60 7.38 26.82
C GLU A 319 -5.08 7.35 25.38
N ASP A 320 -4.23 7.77 24.43
CA ASP A 320 -4.53 7.68 23.00
C ASP A 320 -4.71 6.21 22.56
N ALA A 321 -3.84 5.31 23.00
CA ALA A 321 -3.95 3.89 22.73
C ALA A 321 -5.22 3.27 23.36
N ALA A 322 -5.60 3.70 24.57
CA ALA A 322 -6.81 3.22 25.26
C ALA A 322 -8.10 3.55 24.49
N ARG A 323 -8.13 4.62 23.69
CA ARG A 323 -9.29 4.96 22.84
C ARG A 323 -9.67 3.84 21.88
N PHE A 324 -8.70 3.06 21.41
CA PHE A 324 -8.96 1.91 20.53
C PHE A 324 -9.44 0.69 21.31
N ILE A 325 -8.84 0.41 22.49
CA ILE A 325 -9.20 -0.74 23.33
C ILE A 325 -10.63 -0.57 23.86
N ASN A 326 -10.99 0.62 24.35
CA ASN A 326 -12.34 0.90 24.84
C ASN A 326 -13.42 0.72 23.75
N LYS A 327 -13.13 1.13 22.48
CA LYS A 327 -14.05 0.90 21.37
C LYS A 327 -14.23 -0.59 21.02
N GLU A 328 -13.20 -1.40 21.19
CA GLU A 328 -13.33 -2.85 21.04
C GLU A 328 -14.26 -3.46 22.07
N GLN A 329 -14.10 -3.06 23.35
CA GLN A 329 -14.96 -3.51 24.45
C GLN A 329 -16.43 -3.07 24.28
N GLU A 330 -16.66 -1.82 23.86
CA GLU A 330 -18.01 -1.32 23.54
C GLU A 330 -18.69 -2.13 22.42
N ARG A 331 -17.93 -2.50 21.39
CA ARG A 331 -18.44 -3.30 20.26
C ARG A 331 -18.72 -4.74 20.69
N ALA A 332 -17.84 -5.35 21.48
CA ALA A 332 -18.04 -6.69 22.05
C ALA A 332 -19.30 -6.73 22.92
N THR A 333 -19.50 -5.72 23.78
CA THR A 333 -20.68 -5.60 24.65
C THR A 333 -21.98 -5.41 23.84
N LYS A 334 -21.96 -4.60 22.77
CA LYS A 334 -23.12 -4.44 21.86
C LYS A 334 -23.46 -5.72 21.15
N ASN A 335 -22.46 -6.46 20.65
CA ASN A 335 -22.67 -7.73 19.97
C ASN A 335 -23.21 -8.82 20.92
N ALA A 336 -22.75 -8.83 22.18
CA ALA A 336 -23.26 -9.75 23.19
C ALA A 336 -24.75 -9.44 23.51
N LYS A 337 -25.11 -8.16 23.69
CA LYS A 337 -26.50 -7.75 23.95
C LYS A 337 -27.42 -8.02 22.74
N GLY A 338 -26.94 -7.91 21.50
CA GLY A 338 -27.69 -8.23 20.29
C GLY A 338 -27.94 -9.74 20.07
N LYS A 339 -27.15 -10.62 20.72
CA LYS A 339 -27.34 -12.08 20.66
C LYS A 339 -28.31 -12.62 21.73
N TYR A 340 -28.61 -11.84 22.77
CA TYR A 340 -29.48 -12.24 23.90
C TYR A 340 -30.76 -11.39 24.01
N GLY A 341 -31.03 -10.55 22.99
CA GLY A 341 -32.24 -9.76 22.90
C GLY A 341 -33.18 -10.35 21.85
N CYS A 342 -33.88 -11.39 22.19
CA CYS A 342 -35.15 -11.84 21.63
C CYS A 342 -36.11 -12.03 22.78
#